data_d775a2ae48bf5ad7d60880bef885736b
#
_entry.id   d775a2ae48bf5ad7d60880bef885736b
#
_cell.length_a   1.000
_cell.length_b   1.000
_cell.length_c   1.000
_cell.angle_alpha   90.00
_cell.angle_beta   90.00
_cell.angle_gamma   90.00
#
_symmetry.space_group_name_H-M   'P 1'
#
loop_
_entity.id
_entity.type
_entity.pdbx_description
1 polymer ?
#
loop_
_entity_poly.entity_id
_entity_poly.type
_entity_poly.pdbx_seq_one_letter_code
_entity_poly.pdbx_strand_id
1 'polypeptide(L)'
;MYQRILCPIDGSETSHAGLAEAILLAQHDGAVIRLLYVLDTAYLQSTGYMIGEVYERLRATGAQLLETAKHRVEGAGIGVETALIDANTRRVADAIIDDGRSWLADIIVIGTHGRRGVSHLLLGSDAEAVVRMSETPVLLVRAKAVKQ
;
A
#
# COMPACT_ATOMS: atom_id res chain seq x y z
N MET A 1 -10.25 18.95 0.37
CA MET A 1 -9.29 18.80 -0.75
C MET A 1 -8.05 18.13 -0.20
N TYR A 2 -7.72 16.95 -0.68
CA TYR A 2 -6.55 16.19 -0.22
C TYR A 2 -5.30 16.67 -0.95
N GLN A 3 -4.21 16.90 -0.23
CA GLN A 3 -2.93 17.32 -0.79
C GLN A 3 -1.86 16.21 -0.73
N ARG A 4 -1.99 15.30 0.23
CA ARG A 4 -1.02 14.24 0.50
C ARG A 4 -1.75 12.91 0.65
N ILE A 5 -1.68 12.08 -0.39
CA ILE A 5 -2.36 10.80 -0.48
C ILE A 5 -1.36 9.68 -0.25
N LEU A 6 -1.51 8.92 0.85
CA LEU A 6 -0.73 7.70 1.06
C LEU A 6 -1.42 6.52 0.39
N CYS A 7 -0.71 5.81 -0.46
CA CYS A 7 -1.21 4.64 -1.18
C CYS A 7 -0.29 3.44 -0.93
N PRO A 8 -0.62 2.57 0.04
CA PRO A 8 0.07 1.30 0.21
C PRO A 8 -0.18 0.38 -0.98
N ILE A 9 0.88 -0.26 -1.48
CA ILE A 9 0.82 -1.19 -2.60
C ILE A 9 1.51 -2.51 -2.25
N ASP A 10 0.96 -3.62 -2.71
CA ASP A 10 1.52 -4.96 -2.50
C ASP A 10 1.48 -5.84 -3.75
N GLY A 11 1.03 -5.28 -4.88
CA GLY A 11 0.90 -5.98 -6.16
C GLY A 11 -0.40 -6.78 -6.31
N SER A 12 -1.29 -6.77 -5.32
CA SER A 12 -2.61 -7.41 -5.43
C SER A 12 -3.54 -6.63 -6.37
N GLU A 13 -4.60 -7.29 -6.83
CA GLU A 13 -5.61 -6.68 -7.70
C GLU A 13 -6.29 -5.48 -7.03
N THR A 14 -6.63 -5.59 -5.75
CA THR A 14 -7.23 -4.49 -4.99
C THR A 14 -6.26 -3.35 -4.72
N SER A 15 -4.98 -3.64 -4.58
CA SER A 15 -3.90 -2.63 -4.52
C SER A 15 -3.80 -1.84 -5.83
N HIS A 16 -3.89 -2.52 -6.98
CA HIS A 16 -3.94 -1.83 -8.28
C HIS A 16 -5.18 -0.95 -8.44
N ALA A 17 -6.33 -1.40 -7.94
CA ALA A 17 -7.55 -0.60 -7.90
C ALA A 17 -7.41 0.61 -6.97
N GLY A 18 -6.78 0.42 -5.80
CA GLY A 18 -6.46 1.50 -4.87
C GLY A 18 -5.58 2.57 -5.50
N LEU A 19 -4.53 2.15 -6.22
CA LEU A 19 -3.66 3.07 -6.95
C LEU A 19 -4.42 3.86 -8.03
N ALA A 20 -5.30 3.21 -8.77
CA ALA A 20 -6.11 3.89 -9.78
C ALA A 20 -7.01 4.98 -9.15
N GLU A 21 -7.62 4.69 -8.02
CA GLU A 21 -8.46 5.65 -7.28
C GLU A 21 -7.63 6.80 -6.70
N ALA A 22 -6.44 6.50 -6.15
CA ALA A 22 -5.52 7.53 -5.66
C ALA A 22 -5.10 8.50 -6.77
N ILE A 23 -4.85 8.00 -7.98
CA ILE A 23 -4.54 8.82 -9.15
C ILE A 23 -5.71 9.74 -9.51
N LEU A 24 -6.94 9.23 -9.53
CA LEU A 24 -8.14 10.03 -9.81
C LEU A 24 -8.33 11.16 -8.79
N LEU A 25 -8.18 10.85 -7.51
CA LEU A 25 -8.24 11.86 -6.44
C LEU A 25 -7.14 12.92 -6.61
N ALA A 26 -5.90 12.50 -6.87
CA ALA A 26 -4.78 13.41 -7.01
C ALA A 26 -4.92 14.34 -8.23
N GLN A 27 -5.42 13.83 -9.34
CA GLN A 27 -5.68 14.66 -10.54
C GLN A 27 -6.69 15.78 -10.27
N HIS A 28 -7.72 15.47 -9.48
CA HIS A 28 -8.75 16.44 -9.15
C HIS A 28 -8.24 17.52 -8.20
N ASP A 29 -7.42 17.15 -7.22
CA ASP A 29 -7.03 18.01 -6.12
C ASP A 29 -5.63 18.62 -6.27
N GLY A 30 -4.84 18.20 -7.25
CA GLY A 30 -3.43 18.60 -7.40
C GLY A 30 -2.53 18.04 -6.29
N ALA A 31 -2.87 16.86 -5.78
CA ALA A 31 -2.18 16.22 -4.67
C ALA A 31 -0.88 15.52 -5.09
N VAL A 32 -0.03 15.23 -4.11
CA VAL A 32 1.11 14.33 -4.24
C VAL A 32 0.72 12.95 -3.70
N ILE A 33 1.12 11.89 -4.41
CA ILE A 33 0.95 10.51 -3.96
C ILE A 33 2.25 9.99 -3.37
N ARG A 34 2.18 9.43 -2.16
CA ARG A 34 3.24 8.61 -1.61
C ARG A 34 2.87 7.15 -1.76
N LEU A 35 3.65 6.43 -2.56
CA LEU A 35 3.54 4.97 -2.73
C LEU A 35 4.36 4.29 -1.63
N LEU A 36 3.72 3.43 -0.87
CA LEU A 36 4.35 2.70 0.22
C LEU A 36 4.32 1.20 -0.05
N TYR A 37 5.49 0.56 0.00
CA TYR A 37 5.59 -0.88 0.07
C TYR A 37 6.15 -1.29 1.43
N VAL A 38 5.43 -2.15 2.14
CA VAL A 38 5.85 -2.68 3.44
C VAL A 38 6.33 -4.12 3.27
N LEU A 39 7.59 -4.37 3.63
CA LEU A 39 8.14 -5.72 3.73
C LEU A 39 7.58 -6.40 4.99
N ASP A 40 6.80 -7.45 4.82
CA ASP A 40 6.36 -8.32 5.92
C ASP A 40 7.42 -9.39 6.17
N THR A 41 8.33 -9.09 7.07
CA THR A 41 9.44 -9.99 7.42
C THR A 41 9.18 -10.81 8.69
N ALA A 42 8.06 -10.60 9.36
CA ALA A 42 7.71 -11.35 10.58
C ALA A 42 7.69 -12.87 10.35
N TYR A 43 7.22 -13.30 9.19
CA TYR A 43 7.22 -14.68 8.77
C TYR A 43 8.64 -15.28 8.66
N LEU A 44 9.60 -14.52 8.13
CA LEU A 44 10.98 -14.97 7.95
C LEU A 44 11.69 -15.21 9.29
N GLN A 45 11.37 -14.40 10.30
CA GLN A 45 11.97 -14.54 11.62
C GLN A 45 11.49 -15.78 12.37
N SER A 46 10.30 -16.26 12.08
CA SER A 46 9.73 -17.45 12.72
C SER A 46 10.26 -18.77 12.17
N THR A 47 10.83 -18.80 10.96
CA THR A 47 11.27 -20.01 10.29
C THR A 47 12.73 -20.38 10.53
N GLY A 48 13.55 -19.50 11.12
CA GLY A 48 14.96 -19.74 11.42
C GLY A 48 15.85 -20.00 10.20
N TYR A 49 15.32 -19.90 8.98
CA TYR A 49 16.08 -20.11 7.75
C TYR A 49 16.82 -18.85 7.32
N MET A 50 17.96 -19.04 6.65
CA MET A 50 18.84 -18.01 6.11
C MET A 50 18.07 -16.93 5.34
N ILE A 51 17.90 -15.85 6.02
CA ILE A 51 16.99 -14.75 5.74
C ILE A 51 17.52 -13.87 4.61
N GLY A 52 18.86 -13.81 4.43
CA GLY A 52 19.51 -12.85 3.55
C GLY A 52 19.03 -12.89 2.10
N GLU A 53 19.04 -14.04 1.46
CA GLU A 53 18.64 -14.16 0.04
C GLU A 53 17.14 -13.97 -0.17
N VAL A 54 16.32 -14.51 0.73
CA VAL A 54 14.86 -14.34 0.67
C VAL A 54 14.49 -12.89 0.95
N TYR A 55 15.12 -12.26 1.93
CA TYR A 55 14.94 -10.85 2.23
C TYR A 55 15.27 -9.97 1.02
N GLU A 56 16.43 -10.19 0.38
CA GLU A 56 16.83 -9.43 -0.80
C GLU A 56 15.86 -9.60 -1.99
N ARG A 57 15.31 -10.79 -2.18
CA ARG A 57 14.26 -11.02 -3.20
C ARG A 57 12.98 -10.26 -2.90
N LEU A 58 12.51 -10.29 -1.66
CA LEU A 58 11.31 -9.55 -1.25
C LEU A 58 11.52 -8.05 -1.43
N ARG A 59 12.69 -7.56 -1.02
CA ARG A 59 13.08 -6.16 -1.20
C ARG A 59 13.12 -5.75 -2.68
N ALA A 60 13.73 -6.57 -3.52
CA ALA A 60 13.80 -6.33 -4.96
C ALA A 60 12.42 -6.34 -5.61
N THR A 61 11.55 -7.27 -5.21
CA THR A 61 10.15 -7.32 -5.68
C THR A 61 9.39 -6.04 -5.28
N GLY A 62 9.53 -5.61 -4.04
CA GLY A 62 8.91 -4.38 -3.55
C GLY A 62 9.41 -3.14 -4.29
N ALA A 63 10.72 -3.03 -4.51
CA ALA A 63 11.32 -1.95 -5.27
C ALA A 63 10.79 -1.90 -6.72
N GLN A 64 10.64 -3.05 -7.34
CA GLN A 64 10.10 -3.14 -8.72
C GLN A 64 8.61 -2.75 -8.78
N LEU A 65 7.82 -3.17 -7.82
CA LEU A 65 6.41 -2.76 -7.73
C LEU A 65 6.28 -1.24 -7.53
N LEU A 66 7.10 -0.66 -6.67
CA LEU A 66 7.15 0.79 -6.46
C LEU A 66 7.53 1.53 -7.73
N GLU A 67 8.55 1.07 -8.45
CA GLU A 67 9.00 1.71 -9.69
C GLU A 67 7.93 1.66 -10.78
N THR A 68 7.27 0.51 -10.96
CA THR A 68 6.16 0.37 -11.92
C THR A 68 4.99 1.27 -11.57
N ALA A 69 4.62 1.34 -10.28
CA ALA A 69 3.54 2.19 -9.81
C ALA A 69 3.91 3.68 -9.94
N LYS A 70 5.16 4.05 -9.65
CA LYS A 70 5.69 5.40 -9.81
C LYS A 70 5.54 5.89 -11.25
N HIS A 71 6.00 5.11 -12.23
CA HIS A 71 5.85 5.45 -13.64
C HIS A 71 4.39 5.68 -14.04
N ARG A 72 3.48 4.90 -13.48
CA ARG A 72 2.04 5.09 -13.73
C ARG A 72 1.52 6.43 -13.19
N VAL A 73 1.95 6.83 -12.00
CA VAL A 73 1.59 8.10 -11.38
C VAL A 73 2.19 9.28 -12.14
N GLU A 74 3.48 9.20 -12.46
CA GLU A 74 4.20 10.21 -13.26
C GLU A 74 3.57 10.39 -14.65
N GLY A 75 3.19 9.27 -15.30
CA GLY A 75 2.50 9.30 -16.59
C GLY A 75 1.12 9.98 -16.54
N ALA A 76 0.53 10.09 -15.37
CA ALA A 76 -0.70 10.87 -15.13
C ALA A 76 -0.42 12.35 -14.79
N GLY A 77 0.84 12.78 -14.77
CA GLY A 77 1.24 14.16 -14.47
C GLY A 77 1.17 14.51 -12.98
N ILE A 78 1.22 13.52 -12.08
CA ILE A 78 1.06 13.70 -10.64
C ILE A 78 2.42 13.58 -9.96
N GLY A 79 2.65 14.42 -8.94
CA GLY A 79 3.82 14.32 -8.07
C GLY A 79 3.79 13.02 -7.27
N VAL A 80 4.93 12.33 -7.18
CA VAL A 80 5.01 11.04 -6.52
C VAL A 80 6.28 10.89 -5.68
N GLU A 81 6.12 10.31 -4.50
CA GLU A 81 7.19 9.84 -3.63
C GLU A 81 7.06 8.33 -3.45
N THR A 82 8.16 7.65 -3.18
CA THR A 82 8.16 6.21 -2.90
C THR A 82 8.82 5.93 -1.56
N ALA A 83 8.30 4.96 -0.83
CA ALA A 83 8.90 4.45 0.39
C ALA A 83 8.82 2.92 0.42
N LEU A 84 9.92 2.29 0.81
CA LEU A 84 10.01 0.86 1.09
C LEU A 84 10.41 0.71 2.55
N ILE A 85 9.52 0.15 3.35
CA ILE A 85 9.68 0.03 4.81
C ILE A 85 9.64 -1.44 5.21
N ASP A 86 10.57 -1.83 6.07
CA ASP A 86 10.53 -3.13 6.72
C ASP A 86 9.67 -3.03 8.00
N ALA A 87 8.62 -3.83 8.07
CA ALA A 87 7.78 -3.90 9.26
C ALA A 87 8.51 -4.54 10.46
N ASN A 88 9.61 -5.28 10.21
CA ASN A 88 10.33 -6.06 11.22
C ASN A 88 9.37 -7.03 11.93
N THR A 89 9.19 -6.86 13.25
CA THR A 89 8.27 -7.66 14.07
C THR A 89 6.87 -7.07 14.19
N ARG A 90 6.65 -5.87 13.62
CA ARG A 90 5.35 -5.18 13.68
C ARG A 90 4.41 -5.69 12.58
N ARG A 91 3.12 -5.41 12.72
CA ARG A 91 2.15 -5.66 11.66
C ARG A 91 2.36 -4.67 10.51
N VAL A 92 2.05 -5.10 9.30
CA VAL A 92 2.06 -4.24 8.11
C VAL A 92 1.18 -2.99 8.32
N ALA A 93 0.01 -3.16 8.93
CA ALA A 93 -0.90 -2.04 9.26
C ALA A 93 -0.25 -0.98 10.15
N ASP A 94 0.53 -1.36 11.14
CA ASP A 94 1.24 -0.42 12.04
C ASP A 94 2.24 0.43 11.25
N ALA A 95 3.00 -0.20 10.33
CA ALA A 95 3.94 0.51 9.46
C ALA A 95 3.23 1.50 8.53
N ILE A 96 2.07 1.13 7.98
CA ILE A 96 1.26 2.02 7.13
C ILE A 96 0.78 3.23 7.92
N ILE A 97 0.24 3.02 9.11
CA ILE A 97 -0.29 4.10 9.97
C ILE A 97 0.83 5.04 10.39
N ASP A 98 1.98 4.50 10.79
CA ASP A 98 3.14 5.31 11.21
C ASP A 98 3.72 6.13 10.06
N ASP A 99 3.82 5.56 8.86
CA ASP A 99 4.27 6.31 7.68
C ASP A 99 3.26 7.40 7.32
N GLY A 100 1.97 7.11 7.35
CA GLY A 100 0.91 8.10 7.12
C GLY A 100 0.98 9.28 8.09
N ARG A 101 1.20 8.99 9.38
CA ARG A 101 1.36 10.02 10.41
C ARG A 101 2.65 10.83 10.18
N SER A 102 3.78 10.17 9.95
CA SER A 102 5.09 10.83 9.80
C SER A 102 5.15 11.69 8.54
N TRP A 103 4.54 11.22 7.47
CA TRP A 103 4.46 11.95 6.21
C TRP A 103 3.32 12.99 6.19
N LEU A 104 2.49 13.06 7.21
CA LEU A 104 1.33 13.94 7.32
C LEU A 104 0.34 13.71 6.18
N ALA A 105 -0.01 12.47 5.94
CA ALA A 105 -1.01 12.12 4.94
C ALA A 105 -2.40 12.67 5.32
N ASP A 106 -3.12 13.22 4.36
CA ASP A 106 -4.50 13.70 4.52
C ASP A 106 -5.51 12.56 4.38
N ILE A 107 -5.11 11.53 3.62
CA ILE A 107 -5.92 10.33 3.38
C ILE A 107 -5.02 9.13 3.07
N ILE A 108 -5.45 7.95 3.51
CA ILE A 108 -4.87 6.67 3.11
C ILE A 108 -5.83 6.00 2.14
N VAL A 109 -5.37 5.66 0.93
CA VAL A 109 -6.14 4.92 -0.07
C VAL A 109 -5.61 3.51 -0.15
N ILE A 110 -6.39 2.53 0.29
CA ILE A 110 -5.96 1.14 0.46
C ILE A 110 -6.94 0.15 -0.17
N GLY A 111 -6.40 -0.89 -0.82
CA GLY A 111 -7.19 -2.00 -1.30
C GLY A 111 -7.80 -2.83 -0.15
N THR A 112 -8.98 -3.38 -0.36
CA THR A 112 -9.70 -4.16 0.67
C THR A 112 -9.06 -5.49 0.99
N HIS A 113 -8.21 -6.05 0.10
CA HIS A 113 -7.53 -7.34 0.28
C HIS A 113 -6.07 -7.19 -0.15
N GLY A 114 -5.16 -7.86 0.55
CA GLY A 114 -3.78 -8.00 0.15
C GLY A 114 -3.55 -9.26 -0.71
N ARG A 115 -2.28 -9.65 -0.85
CA ARG A 115 -1.85 -10.84 -1.61
C ARG A 115 -2.48 -12.16 -1.16
N ARG A 116 -2.93 -12.25 0.08
CA ARG A 116 -3.57 -13.43 0.68
C ARG A 116 -5.07 -13.44 0.46
N GLY A 117 -5.58 -12.79 -0.59
CA GLY A 117 -6.99 -12.59 -0.87
C GLY A 117 -7.84 -13.83 -0.66
N VAL A 118 -8.72 -13.79 0.33
CA VAL A 118 -9.72 -14.81 0.61
C VAL A 118 -11.06 -14.19 0.30
N SER A 119 -11.86 -14.85 -0.50
CA SER A 119 -13.22 -14.52 -0.92
C SER A 119 -13.64 -13.04 -0.93
N HIS A 120 -14.36 -12.63 -1.95
CA HIS A 120 -14.82 -11.26 -2.26
C HIS A 120 -15.65 -10.55 -1.16
N LEU A 121 -15.85 -11.18 0.00
CA LEU A 121 -16.74 -10.70 1.07
C LEU A 121 -16.00 -10.27 2.34
N LEU A 122 -14.73 -10.62 2.51
CA LEU A 122 -14.00 -10.33 3.74
C LEU A 122 -12.98 -9.21 3.52
N LEU A 123 -12.97 -8.25 4.43
CA LEU A 123 -11.94 -7.23 4.52
C LEU A 123 -10.61 -7.87 4.96
N GLY A 124 -9.51 -7.59 4.27
CA GLY A 124 -8.19 -8.07 4.64
C GLY A 124 -7.76 -7.56 6.02
N SER A 125 -6.97 -8.35 6.74
CA SER A 125 -6.53 -8.04 8.10
C SER A 125 -5.79 -6.70 8.23
N ASP A 126 -4.94 -6.37 7.26
CA ASP A 126 -4.21 -5.10 7.26
C ASP A 126 -5.14 -3.92 6.98
N ALA A 127 -6.01 -4.04 5.98
CA ALA A 127 -6.99 -2.99 5.68
C ALA A 127 -7.95 -2.76 6.85
N GLU A 128 -8.44 -3.83 7.49
CA GLU A 128 -9.27 -3.73 8.69
C GLU A 128 -8.54 -3.02 9.84
N ALA A 129 -7.29 -3.38 10.10
CA ALA A 129 -6.50 -2.78 11.16
C ALA A 129 -6.21 -1.30 10.88
N VAL A 130 -5.89 -0.94 9.62
CA VAL A 130 -5.69 0.46 9.22
C VAL A 130 -6.96 1.27 9.46
N VAL A 131 -8.13 0.79 9.01
CA VAL A 131 -9.41 1.49 9.22
C VAL A 131 -9.72 1.69 10.70
N ARG A 132 -9.46 0.66 11.52
CA ARG A 132 -9.80 0.71 12.94
C ARG A 132 -8.89 1.59 13.77
N MET A 133 -7.61 1.70 13.40
CA MET A 133 -6.59 2.32 14.24
C MET A 133 -6.03 3.63 13.69
N SER A 134 -6.27 3.95 12.41
CA SER A 134 -5.77 5.18 11.82
C SER A 134 -6.57 6.39 12.27
N GLU A 135 -5.88 7.46 12.63
CA GLU A 135 -6.48 8.78 12.82
C GLU A 135 -6.62 9.53 11.48
N THR A 136 -5.86 9.13 10.47
CA THR A 136 -5.98 9.65 9.11
C THR A 136 -7.20 9.03 8.43
N PRO A 137 -8.03 9.78 7.72
CA PRO A 137 -9.12 9.24 6.90
C PRO A 137 -8.66 8.11 5.99
N VAL A 138 -9.47 7.06 5.84
CA VAL A 138 -9.14 5.89 5.02
C VAL A 138 -10.21 5.66 3.96
N LEU A 139 -9.78 5.60 2.71
CA LEU A 139 -10.60 5.16 1.59
C LEU A 139 -10.28 3.71 1.26
N LEU A 140 -11.27 2.84 1.45
CA LEU A 140 -11.19 1.43 1.06
C LEU A 140 -11.64 1.24 -0.39
N VAL A 141 -10.79 0.62 -1.19
CA VAL A 141 -11.06 0.38 -2.60
C VAL A 141 -11.21 -1.11 -2.88
N ARG A 142 -12.31 -1.49 -3.50
CA ARG A 142 -12.54 -2.86 -3.98
C ARG A 142 -12.13 -2.97 -5.45
N ALA A 143 -11.57 -4.12 -5.83
CA ALA A 143 -11.45 -4.44 -7.23
C ALA A 143 -12.87 -4.61 -7.83
N LYS A 144 -13.10 -4.02 -9.01
CA LYS A 144 -14.37 -4.23 -9.70
C LYS A 144 -14.46 -5.69 -10.12
N ALA A 145 -15.57 -6.36 -9.78
CA ALA A 145 -15.84 -7.69 -10.31
C ALA A 145 -15.83 -7.62 -11.85
N VAL A 146 -15.01 -8.44 -12.48
CA VAL A 146 -15.07 -8.61 -13.93
C VAL A 146 -16.45 -9.21 -14.21
N LYS A 147 -17.35 -8.43 -14.82
CA LYS A 147 -18.60 -8.97 -15.35
C LYS A 147 -18.20 -9.94 -16.47
N GLN A 148 -18.39 -11.24 -16.21
CA GLN A 148 -18.39 -12.26 -17.25
C GLN A 148 -19.59 -12.05 -18.17
#